data_c5ae775e8c8a2e6cbe5971966c43bd8e
#
_entry.id   c5ae775e8c8a2e6cbe5971966c43bd8e
#
_cell.length_a   1.000
_cell.length_b   1.000
_cell.length_c   1.000
_cell.angle_alpha   90.00
_cell.angle_beta   90.00
_cell.angle_gamma   90.00
#
_symmetry.space_group_name_H-M   'P 1'
#
loop_
_entity.id
_entity.type
_entity.pdbx_description
1 polymer ?
#
loop_
_entity_poly.entity_id
_entity_poly.type
_entity_poly.pdbx_seq_one_letter_code
_entity_poly.pdbx_strand_id
1 'polypeptide(L)'
;INVIALAMPLFTMNVYDRVIPNRAIETLWVLALGVILLFAVDLMLRLLRGYFIDLASARIDMQLSAQIMDRVLGVRMEARPAAVGAFSSNLRSFEAVRDFITSASVTAFIDLPFALLFVFVIALIAWQLVIPVLLAIIAVVIYAYILQHKMQSLAETTYRAGALRNATLIESLTALETIKTQGAEGVMQSKWEKSVAFVSRVNNQMRFLSAAATNGAMEVQQLVNVVTIIAGVYLIGEGMLSMGGLIACTMLASRAVAPLGQMVGLLMQYHNAKTSLTSLDEVMKKPVERPADASFVHRPELRGDIEFGNVEFSYPGSSIPALKGLSCRIAAGERVVVIGRVGSGKTTLQKLLLGLYQPTAGAVMIDGVDVRQLDPADLRRNIGYVSQDPTLFYGTLRDNIAIGAPYADDAAIVAAAEIAGLTEFVNRHPEGFDMLIGERGDSLSGGQRQSVAIARAVLMDPPILLLDEPTSSMDYTSEQQFKQRLKTFAGHKTVIIVTHRNSLLDLATRIVVVDDGQVVANGPRDQVMQALQSGQIGRAT
;
A
#
# COMPACT_ATOMS: atom_id res chain seq x y z
N ILE A 1 0.28 -17.85 33.65
CA ILE A 1 1.72 -17.71 33.40
C ILE A 1 2.36 -16.91 34.54
N ASN A 2 2.09 -15.64 34.74
CA ASN A 2 2.76 -14.79 35.74
C ASN A 2 2.55 -15.20 37.19
N VAL A 3 1.39 -15.74 37.54
CA VAL A 3 1.13 -16.33 38.87
C VAL A 3 1.95 -17.61 39.05
N ILE A 4 2.01 -18.47 38.03
CA ILE A 4 2.82 -19.70 38.05
C ILE A 4 4.31 -19.38 38.21
N ALA A 5 4.75 -18.23 37.71
CA ALA A 5 6.14 -17.76 37.88
C ALA A 5 6.57 -17.59 39.37
N LEU A 6 5.62 -17.45 40.30
CA LEU A 6 5.91 -17.46 41.75
C LEU A 6 6.30 -18.83 42.29
N ALA A 7 5.94 -19.91 41.58
CA ALA A 7 6.16 -21.26 42.07
C ALA A 7 7.63 -21.58 42.38
N MET A 8 8.56 -21.19 41.48
CA MET A 8 9.98 -21.48 41.66
C MET A 8 10.62 -20.72 42.82
N PRO A 9 10.42 -19.38 42.98
CA PRO A 9 10.90 -18.68 44.18
C PRO A 9 10.38 -19.26 45.48
N LEU A 10 9.07 -19.56 45.56
CA LEU A 10 8.46 -20.14 46.77
C LEU A 10 8.92 -21.57 47.03
N PHE A 11 9.11 -22.37 45.99
CA PHE A 11 9.70 -23.69 46.11
C PHE A 11 11.12 -23.60 46.70
N THR A 12 11.95 -22.75 46.13
CA THR A 12 13.33 -22.57 46.59
C THR A 12 13.36 -22.12 48.04
N MET A 13 12.53 -21.14 48.38
CA MET A 13 12.41 -20.68 49.79
C MET A 13 12.08 -21.83 50.76
N ASN A 14 11.09 -22.64 50.45
CA ASN A 14 10.69 -23.77 51.31
C ASN A 14 11.79 -24.83 51.38
N VAL A 15 12.51 -25.10 50.27
CA VAL A 15 13.61 -26.08 50.28
C VAL A 15 14.72 -25.64 51.24
N TYR A 16 15.15 -24.39 51.16
CA TYR A 16 16.24 -23.87 52.00
C TYR A 16 15.84 -23.67 53.46
N ASP A 17 14.61 -23.27 53.73
CA ASP A 17 14.15 -22.94 55.10
C ASP A 17 13.58 -24.14 55.86
N ARG A 18 13.02 -25.16 55.17
CA ARG A 18 12.35 -26.27 55.83
C ARG A 18 12.93 -27.64 55.46
N VAL A 19 13.17 -27.89 54.17
CA VAL A 19 13.58 -29.24 53.74
C VAL A 19 15.02 -29.54 54.15
N ILE A 20 15.96 -28.64 53.88
CA ILE A 20 17.41 -28.83 54.16
C ILE A 20 17.63 -28.93 55.69
N PRO A 21 17.14 -27.99 56.54
CA PRO A 21 17.40 -28.08 57.97
C PRO A 21 16.81 -29.33 58.64
N ASN A 22 15.60 -29.74 58.20
CA ASN A 22 14.87 -30.84 58.80
C ASN A 22 15.10 -32.18 58.09
N ARG A 23 15.91 -32.25 57.03
CA ARG A 23 16.13 -33.44 56.16
C ARG A 23 14.84 -34.08 55.65
N ALA A 24 13.80 -33.24 55.36
CA ALA A 24 12.47 -33.67 54.99
C ALA A 24 12.38 -34.04 53.49
N ILE A 25 12.98 -35.17 53.11
CA ILE A 25 13.11 -35.62 51.69
C ILE A 25 11.72 -35.90 51.09
N GLU A 26 10.78 -36.42 51.85
CA GLU A 26 9.40 -36.69 51.39
C GLU A 26 8.71 -35.38 50.97
N THR A 27 8.86 -34.32 51.75
CA THR A 27 8.32 -32.99 51.42
C THR A 27 8.98 -32.40 50.16
N LEU A 28 10.28 -32.68 49.96
CA LEU A 28 10.99 -32.26 48.75
C LEU A 28 10.33 -32.84 47.48
N TRP A 29 10.06 -34.15 47.47
CA TRP A 29 9.45 -34.78 46.32
C TRP A 29 8.05 -34.31 46.01
N VAL A 30 7.23 -34.08 47.04
CA VAL A 30 5.87 -33.53 46.89
C VAL A 30 5.91 -32.14 46.29
N LEU A 31 6.77 -31.26 46.80
CA LEU A 31 6.95 -29.89 46.27
C LEU A 31 7.53 -29.90 44.84
N ALA A 32 8.49 -30.78 44.57
CA ALA A 32 9.09 -30.91 43.24
C ALA A 32 8.08 -31.38 42.18
N LEU A 33 7.28 -32.39 42.47
CA LEU A 33 6.22 -32.86 41.59
C LEU A 33 5.17 -31.76 41.32
N GLY A 34 4.80 -31.00 42.36
CA GLY A 34 3.90 -29.86 42.20
C GLY A 34 4.46 -28.80 41.27
N VAL A 35 5.73 -28.43 41.41
CA VAL A 35 6.37 -27.43 40.54
C VAL A 35 6.56 -27.95 39.10
N ILE A 36 6.93 -29.22 38.92
CA ILE A 36 7.00 -29.85 37.60
C ILE A 36 5.66 -29.81 36.88
N LEU A 37 4.56 -30.14 37.60
CA LEU A 37 3.21 -30.04 37.04
C LEU A 37 2.85 -28.60 36.63
N LEU A 38 3.17 -27.62 37.50
CA LEU A 38 2.97 -26.20 37.19
C LEU A 38 3.76 -25.75 35.97
N PHE A 39 4.99 -26.26 35.78
CA PHE A 39 5.78 -25.95 34.57
C PHE A 39 5.18 -26.57 33.31
N ALA A 40 4.62 -27.77 33.39
CA ALA A 40 3.89 -28.36 32.27
C ALA A 40 2.66 -27.51 31.88
N VAL A 41 1.91 -27.05 32.88
CA VAL A 41 0.78 -26.12 32.63
C VAL A 41 1.26 -24.77 32.10
N ASP A 42 2.37 -24.22 32.62
CA ASP A 42 2.96 -22.97 32.13
C ASP A 42 3.37 -23.06 30.66
N LEU A 43 4.03 -24.17 30.28
CA LEU A 43 4.40 -24.45 28.89
C LEU A 43 3.15 -24.48 27.99
N MET A 44 2.12 -25.23 28.40
CA MET A 44 0.86 -25.31 27.65
C MET A 44 0.23 -23.93 27.47
N LEU A 45 0.15 -23.12 28.53
CA LEU A 45 -0.42 -21.77 28.49
C LEU A 45 0.40 -20.83 27.60
N ARG A 46 1.74 -20.95 27.59
CA ARG A 46 2.61 -20.17 26.68
C ARG A 46 2.36 -20.53 25.23
N LEU A 47 2.26 -21.83 24.92
CA LEU A 47 1.96 -22.30 23.57
C LEU A 47 0.58 -21.84 23.10
N LEU A 48 -0.45 -21.97 23.96
CA LEU A 48 -1.80 -21.49 23.65
C LEU A 48 -1.83 -19.97 23.45
N ARG A 49 -1.14 -19.21 24.31
CA ARG A 49 -1.03 -17.76 24.15
C ARG A 49 -0.43 -17.39 22.79
N GLY A 50 0.68 -18.02 22.42
CA GLY A 50 1.31 -17.81 21.10
C GLY A 50 0.33 -18.11 19.97
N TYR A 51 -0.30 -19.28 20.01
CA TYR A 51 -1.26 -19.71 18.99
C TYR A 51 -2.44 -18.73 18.82
N PHE A 52 -3.04 -18.25 19.93
CA PHE A 52 -4.15 -17.30 19.85
C PHE A 52 -3.73 -15.91 19.35
N ILE A 53 -2.54 -15.45 19.74
CA ILE A 53 -1.99 -14.18 19.23
C ILE A 53 -1.75 -14.29 17.71
N ASP A 54 -1.15 -15.38 17.25
CA ASP A 54 -0.87 -15.59 15.82
C ASP A 54 -2.18 -15.72 15.01
N LEU A 55 -3.18 -16.42 15.54
CA LEU A 55 -4.49 -16.54 14.89
C LEU A 55 -5.22 -15.19 14.80
N ALA A 56 -5.20 -14.40 15.87
CA ALA A 56 -5.76 -13.05 15.85
C ALA A 56 -5.03 -12.14 14.86
N SER A 57 -3.71 -12.23 14.84
CA SER A 57 -2.84 -11.49 13.91
C SER A 57 -3.17 -11.78 12.46
N ALA A 58 -3.28 -13.07 12.09
CA ALA A 58 -3.59 -13.47 10.72
C ALA A 58 -4.96 -12.94 10.27
N ARG A 59 -5.97 -12.92 11.15
CA ARG A 59 -7.29 -12.35 10.83
C ARG A 59 -7.24 -10.85 10.63
N ILE A 60 -6.54 -10.13 11.50
CA ILE A 60 -6.37 -8.68 11.41
C ILE A 60 -5.61 -8.34 10.12
N ASP A 61 -4.55 -9.09 9.80
CA ASP A 61 -3.73 -8.88 8.60
C ASP A 61 -4.58 -9.00 7.32
N MET A 62 -5.36 -10.07 7.18
CA MET A 62 -6.25 -10.25 6.02
C MET A 62 -7.27 -9.12 5.89
N GLN A 63 -7.94 -8.73 6.98
CA GLN A 63 -8.99 -7.71 6.95
C GLN A 63 -8.41 -6.32 6.63
N LEU A 64 -7.33 -5.94 7.30
CA LEU A 64 -6.72 -4.62 7.10
C LEU A 64 -6.03 -4.51 5.75
N SER A 65 -5.33 -5.55 5.29
CA SER A 65 -4.73 -5.56 3.95
C SER A 65 -5.79 -5.40 2.86
N ALA A 66 -6.92 -6.09 2.98
CA ALA A 66 -8.03 -5.94 2.04
C ALA A 66 -8.62 -4.53 2.06
N GLN A 67 -8.87 -3.95 3.24
CA GLN A 67 -9.39 -2.58 3.38
C GLN A 67 -8.42 -1.53 2.84
N ILE A 68 -7.12 -1.69 3.11
CA ILE A 68 -6.09 -0.77 2.60
C ILE A 68 -6.05 -0.84 1.08
N MET A 69 -6.08 -2.05 0.49
CA MET A 69 -6.05 -2.22 -0.96
C MET A 69 -7.30 -1.64 -1.63
N ASP A 70 -8.48 -1.90 -1.07
CA ASP A 70 -9.74 -1.31 -1.53
C ASP A 70 -9.66 0.23 -1.51
N ARG A 71 -9.18 0.80 -0.39
CA ARG A 71 -9.00 2.26 -0.27
C ARG A 71 -8.03 2.81 -1.29
N VAL A 72 -6.89 2.15 -1.51
CA VAL A 72 -5.85 2.57 -2.46
C VAL A 72 -6.37 2.58 -3.89
N LEU A 73 -7.09 1.53 -4.28
CA LEU A 73 -7.71 1.43 -5.61
C LEU A 73 -8.84 2.45 -5.79
N GLY A 74 -9.53 2.80 -4.71
CA GLY A 74 -10.61 3.79 -4.71
C GLY A 74 -10.16 5.24 -4.65
N VAL A 75 -8.87 5.56 -4.42
CA VAL A 75 -8.39 6.96 -4.33
C VAL A 75 -8.56 7.68 -5.66
N ARG A 76 -9.12 8.89 -5.62
CA ARG A 76 -9.24 9.78 -6.79
C ARG A 76 -7.88 10.08 -7.41
N MET A 77 -7.82 10.13 -8.74
CA MET A 77 -6.58 10.40 -9.47
C MET A 77 -5.94 11.75 -9.11
N GLU A 78 -6.74 12.75 -8.71
CA GLU A 78 -6.24 14.05 -8.25
C GLU A 78 -5.45 13.95 -6.95
N ALA A 79 -5.79 13.00 -6.09
CA ALA A 79 -5.13 12.77 -4.80
C ALA A 79 -4.02 11.72 -4.86
N ARG A 80 -3.73 11.18 -6.05
CA ARG A 80 -2.66 10.19 -6.25
C ARG A 80 -1.30 10.80 -5.90
N PRO A 81 -0.45 10.09 -5.12
CA PRO A 81 0.92 10.54 -4.86
C PRO A 81 1.76 10.59 -6.13
N ALA A 82 2.63 11.60 -6.24
CA ALA A 82 3.52 11.76 -7.39
C ALA A 82 4.54 10.61 -7.50
N ALA A 83 4.99 10.03 -6.38
CA ALA A 83 6.00 8.97 -6.33
C ALA A 83 5.39 7.62 -5.94
N VAL A 84 5.23 6.72 -6.92
CA VAL A 84 4.70 5.36 -6.72
C VAL A 84 5.57 4.54 -5.75
N GLY A 85 6.90 4.68 -5.83
CA GLY A 85 7.83 3.96 -4.96
C GLY A 85 7.74 4.36 -3.49
N ALA A 86 7.54 5.64 -3.19
CA ALA A 86 7.28 6.10 -1.82
C ALA A 86 5.93 5.60 -1.32
N PHE A 87 4.93 5.58 -2.18
CA PHE A 87 3.60 5.09 -1.85
C PHE A 87 3.57 3.58 -1.55
N SER A 88 4.29 2.77 -2.33
CA SER A 88 4.42 1.33 -2.07
C SER A 88 5.14 1.06 -0.73
N SER A 89 6.09 1.93 -0.35
CA SER A 89 6.74 1.87 0.97
C SER A 89 5.76 2.17 2.10
N ASN A 90 4.86 3.14 1.91
CA ASN A 90 3.82 3.47 2.89
C ASN A 90 2.85 2.30 3.11
N LEU A 91 2.51 1.55 2.05
CA LEU A 91 1.67 0.35 2.17
C LEU A 91 2.36 -0.77 2.96
N ARG A 92 3.66 -0.99 2.74
CA ARG A 92 4.45 -1.94 3.54
C ARG A 92 4.57 -1.52 5.01
N SER A 93 4.38 -0.25 5.32
CA SER A 93 4.42 0.25 6.70
C SER A 93 3.35 -0.38 7.59
N PHE A 94 2.26 -0.91 7.00
CA PHE A 94 1.27 -1.69 7.73
C PHE A 94 1.89 -2.89 8.45
N GLU A 95 2.90 -3.54 7.86
CA GLU A 95 3.62 -4.66 8.48
C GLU A 95 4.22 -4.24 9.84
N ALA A 96 4.78 -3.04 9.95
CA ALA A 96 5.33 -2.54 11.21
C ALA A 96 4.25 -2.31 12.28
N VAL A 97 3.06 -1.88 11.88
CA VAL A 97 1.90 -1.73 12.79
C VAL A 97 1.42 -3.10 13.25
N ARG A 98 1.24 -4.03 12.32
CA ARG A 98 0.89 -5.42 12.61
C ARG A 98 1.89 -6.04 13.57
N ASP A 99 3.18 -5.99 13.24
CA ASP A 99 4.25 -6.59 14.05
C ASP A 99 4.31 -5.99 15.45
N PHE A 100 4.02 -4.71 15.62
CA PHE A 100 3.88 -4.08 16.94
C PHE A 100 2.69 -4.64 17.71
N ILE A 101 1.52 -4.77 17.10
CA ILE A 101 0.32 -5.27 17.77
C ILE A 101 0.46 -6.76 18.11
N THR A 102 1.11 -7.55 17.25
CA THR A 102 1.22 -9.01 17.38
C THR A 102 2.48 -9.47 18.10
N SER A 103 3.43 -8.57 18.31
CA SER A 103 4.69 -8.87 18.96
C SER A 103 4.56 -8.95 20.49
N ALA A 104 5.71 -9.07 21.12
CA ALA A 104 5.88 -9.03 22.57
C ALA A 104 5.21 -7.81 23.26
N SER A 105 4.73 -6.81 22.51
CA SER A 105 4.07 -5.62 23.06
C SER A 105 2.81 -5.94 23.84
N VAL A 106 1.91 -6.75 23.28
CA VAL A 106 0.70 -7.21 23.99
C VAL A 106 1.10 -8.00 25.24
N THR A 107 2.10 -8.88 25.10
CA THR A 107 2.64 -9.67 26.22
C THR A 107 3.23 -8.77 27.30
N ALA A 108 4.04 -7.79 26.94
CA ALA A 108 4.67 -6.88 27.90
C ALA A 108 3.65 -5.97 28.61
N PHE A 109 2.63 -5.48 27.89
CA PHE A 109 1.52 -4.73 28.53
C PHE A 109 0.76 -5.56 29.54
N ILE A 110 0.57 -6.85 29.28
CA ILE A 110 -0.08 -7.78 30.22
C ILE A 110 0.86 -8.11 31.37
N ASP A 111 2.16 -8.34 31.11
CA ASP A 111 3.12 -8.76 32.13
C ASP A 111 3.55 -7.62 33.06
N LEU A 112 3.47 -6.34 32.62
CA LEU A 112 3.86 -5.18 33.42
C LEU A 112 3.10 -5.05 34.76
N PRO A 113 1.75 -5.17 34.83
CA PRO A 113 1.03 -5.13 36.09
C PRO A 113 1.48 -6.21 37.09
N PHE A 114 1.96 -7.38 36.58
CA PHE A 114 2.45 -8.45 37.43
C PHE A 114 3.81 -8.17 38.08
N ALA A 115 4.56 -7.18 37.57
CA ALA A 115 5.73 -6.66 38.30
C ALA A 115 5.33 -6.18 39.69
N LEU A 116 4.16 -5.53 39.85
CA LEU A 116 3.63 -5.11 41.14
C LEU A 116 3.29 -6.32 42.05
N LEU A 117 2.81 -7.43 41.46
CA LEU A 117 2.59 -8.67 42.20
C LEU A 117 3.89 -9.23 42.80
N PHE A 118 4.99 -9.22 41.99
CA PHE A 118 6.28 -9.68 42.48
C PHE A 118 6.83 -8.76 43.59
N VAL A 119 6.70 -7.45 43.42
CA VAL A 119 7.07 -6.45 44.45
C VAL A 119 6.23 -6.66 45.73
N PHE A 120 4.95 -6.92 45.60
CA PHE A 120 4.06 -7.22 46.73
C PHE A 120 4.49 -8.48 47.47
N VAL A 121 4.84 -9.57 46.78
CA VAL A 121 5.34 -10.79 47.41
C VAL A 121 6.68 -10.56 48.13
N ILE A 122 7.58 -9.75 47.54
CA ILE A 122 8.82 -9.34 48.24
C ILE A 122 8.49 -8.57 49.53
N ALA A 123 7.49 -7.67 49.50
CA ALA A 123 7.06 -6.92 50.68
C ALA A 123 6.54 -7.82 51.80
N LEU A 124 5.87 -8.92 51.47
CA LEU A 124 5.41 -9.92 52.45
C LEU A 124 6.57 -10.71 53.07
N ILE A 125 7.66 -10.94 52.33
CA ILE A 125 8.83 -11.67 52.83
C ILE A 125 9.74 -10.75 53.65
N ALA A 126 10.12 -9.61 53.06
CA ALA A 126 10.95 -8.60 53.67
C ALA A 126 10.71 -7.21 53.03
N TRP A 127 9.92 -6.35 53.67
CA TRP A 127 9.53 -5.07 53.08
C TRP A 127 10.74 -4.13 52.78
N GLN A 128 11.84 -4.30 53.52
CA GLN A 128 13.06 -3.52 53.31
C GLN A 128 13.70 -3.79 51.92
N LEU A 129 13.54 -5.02 51.37
CA LEU A 129 14.06 -5.40 50.08
C LEU A 129 13.25 -4.86 48.91
N VAL A 130 12.08 -4.27 49.17
CA VAL A 130 11.30 -3.54 48.13
C VAL A 130 12.01 -2.27 47.70
N ILE A 131 12.76 -1.59 48.60
CA ILE A 131 13.42 -0.33 48.32
C ILE A 131 14.39 -0.42 47.13
N PRO A 132 15.37 -1.32 47.08
CA PRO A 132 16.28 -1.45 45.95
C PRO A 132 15.54 -1.79 44.65
N VAL A 133 14.47 -2.57 44.70
CA VAL A 133 13.68 -2.94 43.49
C VAL A 133 12.93 -1.72 42.96
N LEU A 134 12.29 -0.91 43.83
CA LEU A 134 11.63 0.33 43.41
C LEU A 134 12.60 1.36 42.84
N LEU A 135 13.78 1.53 43.45
CA LEU A 135 14.82 2.41 42.94
C LEU A 135 15.29 1.98 41.53
N ALA A 136 15.40 0.68 41.29
CA ALA A 136 15.72 0.13 39.97
C ALA A 136 14.63 0.39 38.94
N ILE A 137 13.37 0.16 39.31
CA ILE A 137 12.22 0.46 38.43
C ILE A 137 12.27 1.94 38.02
N ILE A 138 12.44 2.83 38.97
CA ILE A 138 12.56 4.26 38.70
C ILE A 138 13.77 4.59 37.78
N ALA A 139 14.93 3.98 38.05
CA ALA A 139 16.13 4.18 37.26
C ALA A 139 15.95 3.72 35.80
N VAL A 140 15.33 2.55 35.56
CA VAL A 140 15.04 2.05 34.21
C VAL A 140 14.04 2.94 33.49
N VAL A 141 13.00 3.42 34.17
CA VAL A 141 12.00 4.34 33.58
C VAL A 141 12.65 5.67 33.20
N ILE A 142 13.48 6.27 34.05
CA ILE A 142 14.20 7.51 33.75
C ILE A 142 15.15 7.28 32.56
N TYR A 143 15.89 6.18 32.55
CA TYR A 143 16.79 5.83 31.46
C TYR A 143 16.05 5.66 30.13
N ALA A 144 14.91 4.95 30.13
CA ALA A 144 14.04 4.80 28.96
C ALA A 144 13.53 6.15 28.46
N TYR A 145 13.11 7.04 29.36
CA TYR A 145 12.62 8.38 29.02
C TYR A 145 13.70 9.25 28.35
N ILE A 146 14.94 9.20 28.84
CA ILE A 146 16.08 9.93 28.23
C ILE A 146 16.36 9.46 26.81
N LEU A 147 16.30 8.15 26.57
CA LEU A 147 16.54 7.54 25.25
C LEU A 147 15.41 7.77 24.26
N GLN A 148 14.17 7.87 24.76
CA GLN A 148 12.96 7.96 23.93
C GLN A 148 13.03 9.09 22.90
N HIS A 149 13.47 10.28 23.31
CA HIS A 149 13.48 11.46 22.44
C HIS A 149 14.42 11.28 21.23
N LYS A 150 15.56 10.65 21.44
CA LYS A 150 16.57 10.37 20.41
C LYS A 150 16.10 9.24 19.49
N MET A 151 15.43 8.24 20.04
CA MET A 151 14.88 7.12 19.28
C MET A 151 13.74 7.56 18.36
N GLN A 152 12.87 8.47 18.79
CA GLN A 152 11.77 8.98 18.00
C GLN A 152 12.26 9.70 16.72
N SER A 153 13.21 10.62 16.84
CA SER A 153 13.75 11.36 15.67
C SER A 153 14.49 10.44 14.69
N LEU A 154 15.19 9.41 15.21
CA LEU A 154 15.85 8.42 14.37
C LEU A 154 14.87 7.48 13.67
N ALA A 155 13.77 7.08 14.31
CA ALA A 155 12.74 6.25 13.70
C ALA A 155 12.13 6.95 12.47
N GLU A 156 11.78 8.24 12.60
CA GLU A 156 11.26 9.04 11.49
C GLU A 156 12.27 9.18 10.34
N THR A 157 13.54 9.43 10.69
CA THR A 157 14.62 9.52 9.70
C THR A 157 14.86 8.18 8.99
N THR A 158 14.85 7.07 9.73
CA THR A 158 14.99 5.71 9.18
C THR A 158 13.87 5.40 8.19
N TYR A 159 12.63 5.76 8.55
CA TYR A 159 11.47 5.57 7.69
C TYR A 159 11.62 6.32 6.36
N ARG A 160 11.91 7.62 6.41
CA ARG A 160 12.10 8.46 5.21
C ARG A 160 13.26 7.97 4.35
N ALA A 161 14.37 7.58 4.97
CA ALA A 161 15.54 7.03 4.27
C ALA A 161 15.23 5.72 3.56
N GLY A 162 14.47 4.82 4.22
CA GLY A 162 14.01 3.56 3.64
C GLY A 162 13.08 3.77 2.44
N ALA A 163 12.14 4.71 2.55
CA ALA A 163 11.23 5.08 1.47
C ALA A 163 11.98 5.63 0.24
N LEU A 164 12.97 6.51 0.46
CA LEU A 164 13.80 7.07 -0.62
C LEU A 164 14.64 5.98 -1.31
N ARG A 165 15.25 5.07 -0.56
CA ARG A 165 15.98 3.93 -1.11
C ARG A 165 15.09 3.04 -1.98
N ASN A 166 13.89 2.70 -1.50
CA ASN A 166 12.96 1.88 -2.27
C ASN A 166 12.47 2.62 -3.53
N ALA A 167 12.23 3.92 -3.46
CA ALA A 167 11.88 4.73 -4.63
C ALA A 167 13.00 4.70 -5.68
N THR A 168 14.27 4.84 -5.27
CA THR A 168 15.43 4.74 -6.18
C THR A 168 15.52 3.36 -6.84
N LEU A 169 15.24 2.28 -6.10
CA LEU A 169 15.23 0.92 -6.66
C LEU A 169 14.15 0.76 -7.73
N ILE A 170 12.91 1.14 -7.41
CA ILE A 170 11.79 1.02 -8.34
C ILE A 170 12.02 1.90 -9.59
N GLU A 171 12.51 3.13 -9.41
CA GLU A 171 12.87 4.02 -10.52
C GLU A 171 13.93 3.37 -11.42
N SER A 172 14.99 2.79 -10.83
CA SER A 172 16.07 2.15 -11.59
C SER A 172 15.60 0.92 -12.36
N LEU A 173 14.76 0.07 -11.76
CA LEU A 173 14.24 -1.13 -12.42
C LEU A 173 13.25 -0.75 -13.53
N THR A 174 12.40 0.24 -13.29
CA THR A 174 11.42 0.70 -14.26
C THR A 174 12.07 1.34 -15.49
N ALA A 175 13.18 2.06 -15.31
CA ALA A 175 13.89 2.77 -16.37
C ALA A 175 15.16 2.03 -16.84
N LEU A 176 15.26 0.72 -16.62
CA LEU A 176 16.50 -0.04 -16.85
C LEU A 176 17.00 0.06 -18.30
N GLU A 177 16.10 -0.03 -19.29
CA GLU A 177 16.43 0.13 -20.70
C GLU A 177 17.02 1.52 -20.98
N THR A 178 16.39 2.57 -20.44
CA THR A 178 16.88 3.95 -20.59
C THR A 178 18.25 4.14 -19.93
N ILE A 179 18.45 3.55 -18.73
CA ILE A 179 19.75 3.61 -18.04
C ILE A 179 20.83 2.98 -18.89
N LYS A 180 20.56 1.79 -19.47
CA LYS A 180 21.52 1.07 -20.32
C LYS A 180 21.80 1.80 -21.64
N THR A 181 20.78 2.29 -22.31
CA THR A 181 20.93 2.99 -23.58
C THR A 181 21.66 4.34 -23.46
N GLN A 182 21.57 4.98 -22.29
CA GLN A 182 22.28 6.23 -22.00
C GLN A 182 23.64 6.03 -21.31
N GLY A 183 24.05 4.77 -21.01
CA GLY A 183 25.28 4.49 -20.25
C GLY A 183 25.28 5.11 -18.86
N ALA A 184 24.09 5.19 -18.22
CA ALA A 184 23.90 5.90 -16.96
C ALA A 184 24.01 4.98 -15.72
N GLU A 185 24.50 3.73 -15.88
CA GLU A 185 24.63 2.74 -14.80
C GLU A 185 25.44 3.29 -13.62
N GLY A 186 26.58 3.94 -13.91
CA GLY A 186 27.43 4.51 -12.86
C GLY A 186 26.77 5.62 -12.06
N VAL A 187 25.92 6.43 -12.70
CA VAL A 187 25.15 7.49 -12.01
C VAL A 187 24.11 6.89 -11.09
N MET A 188 23.36 5.89 -11.56
CA MET A 188 22.33 5.23 -10.76
C MET A 188 22.94 4.38 -9.64
N GLN A 189 24.06 3.70 -9.90
CA GLN A 189 24.81 2.99 -8.87
C GLN A 189 25.28 3.95 -7.77
N SER A 190 25.88 5.10 -8.12
CA SER A 190 26.30 6.10 -7.13
C SER A 190 25.12 6.65 -6.31
N LYS A 191 23.96 6.89 -6.95
CA LYS A 191 22.72 7.31 -6.27
C LYS A 191 22.25 6.25 -5.29
N TRP A 192 22.29 4.97 -5.69
CA TRP A 192 21.96 3.83 -4.84
C TRP A 192 22.92 3.68 -3.66
N GLU A 193 24.23 3.71 -3.89
CA GLU A 193 25.26 3.58 -2.86
C GLU A 193 25.12 4.69 -1.79
N LYS A 194 24.89 5.93 -2.21
CA LYS A 194 24.62 7.06 -1.28
C LYS A 194 23.38 6.80 -0.44
N SER A 195 22.31 6.31 -1.04
CA SER A 195 21.07 5.99 -0.35
C SER A 195 21.27 4.85 0.67
N VAL A 196 21.97 3.78 0.28
CA VAL A 196 22.28 2.65 1.15
C VAL A 196 23.21 3.06 2.29
N ALA A 197 24.25 3.84 2.00
CA ALA A 197 25.17 4.36 3.03
C ALA A 197 24.44 5.23 4.06
N PHE A 198 23.51 6.07 3.62
CA PHE A 198 22.68 6.89 4.50
C PHE A 198 21.78 6.01 5.40
N VAL A 199 21.02 5.08 4.80
CA VAL A 199 20.16 4.13 5.52
C VAL A 199 20.98 3.30 6.52
N SER A 200 22.15 2.80 6.11
CA SER A 200 23.03 2.01 6.97
C SER A 200 23.52 2.80 8.18
N ARG A 201 23.91 4.06 7.97
CA ARG A 201 24.37 4.95 9.06
C ARG A 201 23.25 5.19 10.09
N VAL A 202 22.05 5.50 9.62
CA VAL A 202 20.90 5.75 10.51
C VAL A 202 20.50 4.48 11.25
N ASN A 203 20.47 3.34 10.55
CA ASN A 203 20.18 2.04 11.17
C ASN A 203 21.21 1.61 12.19
N ASN A 204 22.51 1.91 11.95
CA ASN A 204 23.55 1.63 12.93
C ASN A 204 23.38 2.45 14.20
N GLN A 205 23.05 3.75 14.08
CA GLN A 205 22.73 4.59 15.23
C GLN A 205 21.52 4.08 16.01
N MET A 206 20.47 3.66 15.29
CA MET A 206 19.28 3.10 15.91
C MET A 206 19.59 1.79 16.65
N ARG A 207 20.35 0.87 16.02
CA ARG A 207 20.77 -0.40 16.64
C ARG A 207 21.64 -0.17 17.86
N PHE A 208 22.57 0.78 17.81
CA PHE A 208 23.40 1.14 18.95
C PHE A 208 22.55 1.65 20.13
N LEU A 209 21.61 2.55 19.88
CA LEU A 209 20.70 3.06 20.91
C LEU A 209 19.81 1.95 21.49
N SER A 210 19.30 1.06 20.64
CA SER A 210 18.49 -0.09 21.08
C SER A 210 19.33 -1.05 21.94
N ALA A 211 20.54 -1.37 21.51
CA ALA A 211 21.44 -2.22 22.28
C ALA A 211 21.85 -1.57 23.61
N ALA A 212 22.18 -0.27 23.60
CA ALA A 212 22.48 0.48 24.81
C ALA A 212 21.30 0.48 25.79
N ALA A 213 20.08 0.64 25.27
CA ALA A 213 18.86 0.62 26.07
C ALA A 213 18.61 -0.74 26.72
N THR A 214 18.73 -1.83 25.96
CA THR A 214 18.51 -3.19 26.46
C THR A 214 19.61 -3.61 27.45
N ASN A 215 20.88 -3.37 27.08
CA ASN A 215 22.00 -3.72 27.95
C ASN A 215 22.01 -2.87 29.23
N GLY A 216 21.69 -1.57 29.13
CA GLY A 216 21.58 -0.72 30.32
C GLY A 216 20.50 -1.18 31.29
N ALA A 217 19.35 -1.64 30.78
CA ALA A 217 18.30 -2.21 31.64
C ALA A 217 18.74 -3.54 32.28
N MET A 218 19.48 -4.39 31.55
CA MET A 218 20.07 -5.62 32.09
C MET A 218 21.09 -5.34 33.19
N GLU A 219 21.95 -4.33 33.01
CA GLU A 219 22.93 -3.93 34.05
C GLU A 219 22.25 -3.42 35.30
N VAL A 220 21.20 -2.60 35.19
CA VAL A 220 20.38 -2.19 36.34
C VAL A 220 19.81 -3.41 37.06
N GLN A 221 19.31 -4.40 36.34
CA GLN A 221 18.81 -5.64 36.92
C GLN A 221 19.89 -6.40 37.71
N GLN A 222 21.12 -6.48 37.17
CA GLN A 222 22.24 -7.13 37.87
C GLN A 222 22.62 -6.37 39.13
N LEU A 223 22.69 -5.04 39.04
CA LEU A 223 22.96 -4.19 40.21
C LEU A 223 21.91 -4.37 41.31
N VAL A 224 20.65 -4.46 40.95
CA VAL A 224 19.57 -4.75 41.93
C VAL A 224 19.78 -6.07 42.63
N ASN A 225 20.17 -7.13 41.89
CA ASN A 225 20.45 -8.41 42.51
C ASN A 225 21.60 -8.29 43.54
N VAL A 226 22.68 -7.62 43.18
CA VAL A 226 23.81 -7.39 44.11
C VAL A 226 23.37 -6.62 45.36
N VAL A 227 22.64 -5.50 45.17
CA VAL A 227 22.16 -4.68 46.29
C VAL A 227 21.16 -5.44 47.17
N THR A 228 20.27 -6.25 46.55
CA THR A 228 19.31 -7.10 47.27
C THR A 228 20.03 -8.15 48.11
N ILE A 229 21.10 -8.77 47.58
CA ILE A 229 21.91 -9.75 48.32
C ILE A 229 22.61 -9.06 49.51
N ILE A 230 23.26 -7.91 49.27
CA ILE A 230 23.95 -7.16 50.35
C ILE A 230 22.98 -6.80 51.47
N ALA A 231 21.84 -6.16 51.11
CA ALA A 231 20.83 -5.77 52.09
C ALA A 231 20.23 -7.00 52.83
N GLY A 232 19.98 -8.10 52.09
CA GLY A 232 19.48 -9.32 52.67
C GLY A 232 20.43 -10.02 53.64
N VAL A 233 21.77 -9.95 53.41
CA VAL A 233 22.76 -10.49 54.35
C VAL A 233 22.71 -9.72 55.69
N TYR A 234 22.56 -8.39 55.67
CA TYR A 234 22.38 -7.63 56.93
C TYR A 234 21.08 -8.02 57.64
N LEU A 235 19.98 -8.21 56.89
CA LEU A 235 18.69 -8.61 57.49
C LEU A 235 18.74 -10.04 58.07
N ILE A 236 19.51 -10.94 57.48
CA ILE A 236 19.75 -12.27 58.03
C ILE A 236 20.56 -12.18 59.35
N GLY A 237 21.58 -11.34 59.38
CA GLY A 237 22.38 -11.08 60.59
C GLY A 237 21.54 -10.56 61.76
N GLU A 238 20.49 -9.78 61.48
CA GLU A 238 19.52 -9.27 62.46
C GLU A 238 18.39 -10.28 62.77
N GLY A 239 18.36 -11.46 62.12
CA GLY A 239 17.32 -12.47 62.32
C GLY A 239 15.98 -12.11 61.70
N MET A 240 15.89 -11.08 60.87
CA MET A 240 14.64 -10.63 60.23
C MET A 240 14.34 -11.33 58.91
N LEU A 241 15.28 -12.06 58.30
CA LEU A 241 15.14 -12.74 57.03
C LEU A 241 15.80 -14.13 57.10
N SER A 242 15.17 -15.13 56.46
CA SER A 242 15.75 -16.46 56.28
C SER A 242 16.64 -16.52 55.04
N MET A 243 17.49 -17.54 54.95
CA MET A 243 18.33 -17.78 53.77
C MET A 243 17.49 -18.06 52.52
N GLY A 244 16.43 -18.90 52.68
CA GLY A 244 15.49 -19.17 51.59
C GLY A 244 14.68 -17.93 51.18
N GLY A 245 14.34 -17.07 52.15
CA GLY A 245 13.69 -15.80 51.89
C GLY A 245 14.57 -14.86 51.04
N LEU A 246 15.88 -14.78 51.32
CA LEU A 246 16.82 -13.98 50.51
C LEU A 246 16.89 -14.49 49.05
N ILE A 247 17.02 -15.80 48.86
CA ILE A 247 17.08 -16.41 47.54
C ILE A 247 15.77 -16.15 46.78
N ALA A 248 14.62 -16.30 47.43
CA ALA A 248 13.32 -16.03 46.84
C ALA A 248 13.18 -14.55 46.44
N CYS A 249 13.58 -13.62 47.32
CA CYS A 249 13.55 -12.18 47.03
C CYS A 249 14.45 -11.78 45.84
N THR A 250 15.66 -12.35 45.70
CA THR A 250 16.53 -12.08 44.54
C THR A 250 15.92 -12.59 43.24
N MET A 251 15.30 -13.80 43.26
CA MET A 251 14.60 -14.33 42.09
C MET A 251 13.38 -13.47 41.71
N LEU A 252 12.63 -13.00 42.69
CA LEU A 252 11.45 -12.13 42.46
C LEU A 252 11.85 -10.75 42.01
N ALA A 253 12.94 -10.16 42.55
CA ALA A 253 13.49 -8.88 42.12
C ALA A 253 13.88 -8.90 40.63
N SER A 254 14.56 -9.97 40.20
CA SER A 254 14.88 -10.17 38.79
C SER A 254 13.63 -10.22 37.91
N ARG A 255 12.59 -10.92 38.36
CA ARG A 255 11.30 -11.02 37.62
C ARG A 255 10.49 -9.72 37.63
N ALA A 256 10.61 -8.90 38.66
CA ALA A 256 9.94 -7.60 38.73
C ALA A 256 10.56 -6.58 37.76
N VAL A 257 11.88 -6.62 37.55
CA VAL A 257 12.61 -5.66 36.71
C VAL A 257 12.65 -6.12 35.23
N ALA A 258 12.66 -7.41 34.94
CA ALA A 258 12.80 -7.97 33.59
C ALA A 258 11.79 -7.41 32.55
N PRO A 259 10.48 -7.25 32.83
CA PRO A 259 9.53 -6.69 31.90
C PRO A 259 9.85 -5.24 31.50
N LEU A 260 10.47 -4.47 32.39
CA LEU A 260 10.86 -3.09 32.12
C LEU A 260 11.99 -3.01 31.07
N GLY A 261 12.94 -3.94 31.10
CA GLY A 261 13.99 -4.05 30.08
C GLY A 261 13.40 -4.36 28.70
N GLN A 262 12.39 -5.21 28.62
CA GLN A 262 11.67 -5.50 27.37
C GLN A 262 10.90 -4.28 26.86
N MET A 263 10.28 -3.49 27.75
CA MET A 263 9.56 -2.27 27.37
C MET A 263 10.44 -1.26 26.62
N VAL A 264 11.72 -1.16 26.95
CA VAL A 264 12.64 -0.25 26.24
C VAL A 264 12.80 -0.64 24.79
N GLY A 265 12.89 -1.95 24.48
CA GLY A 265 12.87 -2.47 23.11
C GLY A 265 11.55 -2.19 22.40
N LEU A 266 10.44 -2.30 23.12
CA LEU A 266 9.09 -2.05 22.58
C LEU A 266 8.82 -0.58 22.29
N LEU A 267 9.45 0.36 22.99
CA LEU A 267 9.35 1.78 22.68
C LEU A 267 9.83 2.09 21.25
N MET A 268 10.88 1.41 20.79
CA MET A 268 11.35 1.56 19.40
C MET A 268 10.32 1.04 18.40
N GLN A 269 9.76 -0.15 18.65
CA GLN A 269 8.71 -0.71 17.81
C GLN A 269 7.46 0.18 17.82
N TYR A 270 7.10 0.73 18.97
CA TYR A 270 6.00 1.70 19.09
C TYR A 270 6.22 2.94 18.22
N HIS A 271 7.41 3.55 18.23
CA HIS A 271 7.69 4.72 17.40
C HIS A 271 7.65 4.39 15.91
N ASN A 272 8.18 3.24 15.50
CA ASN A 272 8.08 2.77 14.13
C ASN A 272 6.61 2.53 13.74
N ALA A 273 5.85 1.84 14.56
CA ALA A 273 4.43 1.58 14.33
C ALA A 273 3.61 2.88 14.30
N LYS A 274 3.89 3.84 15.20
CA LYS A 274 3.22 5.15 15.21
C LYS A 274 3.49 5.94 13.93
N THR A 275 4.74 6.01 13.49
CA THR A 275 5.12 6.70 12.23
C THR A 275 4.44 6.02 11.03
N SER A 276 4.45 4.70 10.99
CA SER A 276 3.79 3.90 9.96
C SER A 276 2.28 4.10 9.96
N LEU A 277 1.65 4.11 11.14
CA LEU A 277 0.21 4.36 11.28
C LEU A 277 -0.16 5.77 10.81
N THR A 278 0.65 6.79 11.12
CA THR A 278 0.43 8.15 10.64
C THR A 278 0.48 8.23 9.11
N SER A 279 1.48 7.58 8.49
CA SER A 279 1.56 7.52 7.02
C SER A 279 0.40 6.76 6.39
N LEU A 280 -0.06 5.69 7.03
CA LEU A 280 -1.22 4.93 6.57
C LEU A 280 -2.52 5.74 6.71
N ASP A 281 -2.69 6.45 7.82
CA ASP A 281 -3.83 7.33 8.09
C ASP A 281 -3.93 8.46 7.05
N GLU A 282 -2.80 9.02 6.61
CA GLU A 282 -2.74 9.97 5.49
C GLU A 282 -3.28 9.37 4.18
N VAL A 283 -3.01 8.09 3.92
CA VAL A 283 -3.56 7.39 2.75
C VAL A 283 -5.06 7.14 2.92
N MET A 284 -5.48 6.70 4.11
CA MET A 284 -6.88 6.42 4.42
C MET A 284 -7.79 7.66 4.42
N LYS A 285 -7.23 8.85 4.65
CA LYS A 285 -7.94 10.15 4.61
C LYS A 285 -8.07 10.72 3.20
N LYS A 286 -7.37 10.18 2.21
CA LYS A 286 -7.47 10.69 0.84
C LYS A 286 -8.89 10.53 0.29
N PRO A 287 -9.36 11.49 -0.52
CA PRO A 287 -10.68 11.38 -1.14
C PRO A 287 -10.75 10.18 -2.06
N VAL A 288 -11.85 9.44 -1.99
CA VAL A 288 -12.12 8.28 -2.86
C VAL A 288 -13.17 8.63 -3.92
N GLU A 289 -13.20 7.84 -4.98
CA GLU A 289 -14.17 7.98 -6.06
C GLU A 289 -15.61 7.67 -5.59
N ARG A 290 -15.74 6.66 -4.70
CA ARG A 290 -17.02 6.19 -4.12
C ARG A 290 -17.03 6.34 -2.60
N PRO A 291 -17.29 7.55 -2.05
CA PRO A 291 -17.48 7.70 -0.61
C PRO A 291 -18.71 6.92 -0.15
N ALA A 292 -18.66 6.37 1.07
CA ALA A 292 -19.76 5.55 1.61
C ALA A 292 -21.07 6.32 1.83
N ASP A 293 -20.97 7.62 1.98
CA ASP A 293 -22.09 8.57 2.19
C ASP A 293 -22.61 9.19 0.90
N ALA A 294 -21.97 8.95 -0.25
CA ALA A 294 -22.43 9.46 -1.53
C ALA A 294 -23.48 8.55 -2.17
N SER A 295 -24.56 9.16 -2.65
CA SER A 295 -25.54 8.49 -3.50
C SER A 295 -25.26 8.80 -4.96
N PHE A 296 -25.04 7.77 -5.76
CA PHE A 296 -24.84 7.88 -7.21
C PHE A 296 -26.11 7.54 -7.97
N VAL A 297 -26.25 8.16 -9.13
CA VAL A 297 -27.28 7.78 -10.10
C VAL A 297 -26.81 6.51 -10.81
N HIS A 298 -27.53 5.42 -10.61
CA HIS A 298 -27.30 4.16 -11.33
C HIS A 298 -27.91 4.23 -12.73
N ARG A 299 -27.05 4.08 -13.73
CA ARG A 299 -27.40 4.00 -15.14
C ARG A 299 -26.64 2.86 -15.79
N PRO A 300 -27.13 1.61 -15.70
CA PRO A 300 -26.46 0.45 -16.28
C PRO A 300 -26.25 0.56 -17.78
N GLU A 301 -27.15 1.24 -18.48
CA GLU A 301 -27.11 1.48 -19.93
C GLU A 301 -27.09 2.97 -20.23
N LEU A 302 -26.14 3.40 -21.04
CA LEU A 302 -26.03 4.76 -21.56
C LEU A 302 -26.31 4.75 -23.08
N ARG A 303 -26.86 5.85 -23.58
CA ARG A 303 -27.10 6.05 -25.03
C ARG A 303 -25.88 6.66 -25.72
N GLY A 304 -25.11 7.48 -24.97
CA GLY A 304 -23.90 8.10 -25.46
C GLY A 304 -24.07 9.51 -26.03
N ASP A 305 -25.06 10.30 -25.58
CA ASP A 305 -25.10 11.75 -25.81
C ASP A 305 -24.18 12.43 -24.80
N ILE A 306 -23.12 13.10 -25.28
CA ILE A 306 -22.04 13.64 -24.46
C ILE A 306 -22.02 15.15 -24.62
N GLU A 307 -21.97 15.88 -23.50
CA GLU A 307 -21.90 17.34 -23.51
C GLU A 307 -20.83 17.85 -22.55
N PHE A 308 -19.96 18.69 -23.09
CA PHE A 308 -19.00 19.49 -22.31
C PHE A 308 -19.56 20.91 -22.24
N GLY A 309 -19.95 21.36 -21.04
CA GLY A 309 -20.53 22.68 -20.81
C GLY A 309 -19.55 23.60 -20.08
N ASN A 310 -18.89 24.49 -20.83
CA ASN A 310 -17.93 25.48 -20.32
C ASN A 310 -16.90 24.88 -19.33
N VAL A 311 -16.26 23.78 -19.75
CA VAL A 311 -15.37 22.99 -18.90
C VAL A 311 -14.02 23.67 -18.73
N GLU A 312 -13.66 23.94 -17.48
CA GLU A 312 -12.33 24.37 -17.08
C GLU A 312 -11.66 23.29 -16.24
N PHE A 313 -10.36 23.11 -16.44
CA PHE A 313 -9.61 22.13 -15.66
C PHE A 313 -8.12 22.47 -15.59
N SER A 314 -7.55 22.33 -14.37
CA SER A 314 -6.10 22.35 -14.11
C SER A 314 -5.68 21.08 -13.38
N TYR A 315 -4.56 20.49 -13.79
CA TYR A 315 -4.00 19.35 -13.05
C TYR A 315 -3.53 19.78 -11.65
N PRO A 316 -3.62 18.89 -10.64
CA PRO A 316 -3.12 19.20 -9.31
C PRO A 316 -1.66 19.67 -9.33
N GLY A 317 -1.39 20.79 -8.66
CA GLY A 317 -0.05 21.40 -8.63
C GLY A 317 0.36 22.19 -9.88
N SER A 318 -0.49 22.26 -10.92
CA SER A 318 -0.24 23.09 -12.10
C SER A 318 -1.00 24.41 -11.98
N SER A 319 -0.30 25.52 -12.24
CA SER A 319 -0.92 26.85 -12.37
C SER A 319 -1.50 27.12 -13.76
N ILE A 320 -1.21 26.25 -14.74
CA ILE A 320 -1.63 26.42 -16.13
C ILE A 320 -2.88 25.56 -16.36
N PRO A 321 -4.02 26.16 -16.73
CA PRO A 321 -5.21 25.40 -17.06
C PRO A 321 -5.02 24.59 -18.34
N ALA A 322 -5.40 23.29 -18.26
CA ALA A 322 -5.36 22.36 -19.38
C ALA A 322 -6.60 22.50 -20.29
N LEU A 323 -7.74 22.94 -19.73
CA LEU A 323 -8.96 23.31 -20.46
C LEU A 323 -9.44 24.68 -19.96
N LYS A 324 -9.90 25.52 -20.89
CA LYS A 324 -10.20 26.96 -20.68
C LYS A 324 -11.61 27.30 -21.18
N GLY A 325 -12.65 26.77 -20.54
CA GLY A 325 -14.04 26.99 -20.93
C GLY A 325 -14.45 26.20 -22.17
N LEU A 326 -13.98 24.94 -22.29
CA LEU A 326 -14.28 24.09 -23.44
C LEU A 326 -15.76 23.72 -23.46
N SER A 327 -16.44 23.95 -24.60
CA SER A 327 -17.83 23.57 -24.84
C SER A 327 -17.95 22.78 -26.14
N CYS A 328 -18.54 21.59 -26.04
CA CYS A 328 -18.77 20.72 -27.20
C CYS A 328 -19.86 19.71 -26.87
N ARG A 329 -20.75 19.41 -27.82
CA ARG A 329 -21.74 18.34 -27.71
C ARG A 329 -21.50 17.31 -28.80
N ILE A 330 -21.60 16.03 -28.45
CA ILE A 330 -21.49 14.86 -29.34
C ILE A 330 -22.78 14.06 -29.18
N ALA A 331 -23.55 13.95 -30.25
CA ALA A 331 -24.81 13.23 -30.21
C ALA A 331 -24.59 11.72 -30.12
N ALA A 332 -25.57 11.01 -29.52
CA ALA A 332 -25.55 9.55 -29.49
C ALA A 332 -25.44 8.95 -30.90
N GLY A 333 -24.54 7.99 -31.10
CA GLY A 333 -24.27 7.35 -32.39
C GLY A 333 -23.40 8.19 -33.34
N GLU A 334 -22.94 9.37 -32.93
CA GLU A 334 -22.05 10.22 -33.75
C GLU A 334 -20.61 9.71 -33.72
N ARG A 335 -19.92 9.85 -34.85
CA ARG A 335 -18.49 9.51 -34.99
C ARG A 335 -17.68 10.79 -35.13
N VAL A 336 -16.97 11.13 -34.09
CA VAL A 336 -16.19 12.38 -33.97
C VAL A 336 -14.72 12.10 -33.89
N VAL A 337 -13.91 12.82 -34.69
CA VAL A 337 -12.48 12.84 -34.50
C VAL A 337 -12.08 14.16 -33.83
N VAL A 338 -11.27 14.06 -32.79
CA VAL A 338 -10.69 15.20 -32.08
C VAL A 338 -9.23 15.34 -32.49
N ILE A 339 -8.90 16.46 -33.08
CA ILE A 339 -7.53 16.79 -33.51
C ILE A 339 -7.03 18.04 -32.77
N GLY A 340 -5.72 18.21 -32.72
CA GLY A 340 -5.09 19.39 -32.09
C GLY A 340 -3.63 19.15 -31.77
N ARG A 341 -2.90 20.20 -31.43
CA ARG A 341 -1.47 20.13 -31.09
C ARG A 341 -1.20 19.29 -29.87
N VAL A 342 0.04 18.83 -29.70
CA VAL A 342 0.49 18.22 -28.45
C VAL A 342 0.32 19.23 -27.31
N GLY A 343 -0.30 18.80 -26.20
CA GLY A 343 -0.58 19.68 -25.07
C GLY A 343 -1.87 20.50 -25.18
N SER A 344 -2.66 20.39 -26.26
CA SER A 344 -3.90 21.16 -26.44
C SER A 344 -5.07 20.75 -25.52
N GLY A 345 -4.95 19.67 -24.71
CA GLY A 345 -6.00 19.24 -23.77
C GLY A 345 -6.80 18.02 -24.21
N LYS A 346 -6.50 17.35 -25.35
CA LYS A 346 -7.25 16.17 -25.86
C LYS A 346 -7.33 15.03 -24.85
N THR A 347 -6.22 14.61 -24.30
CA THR A 347 -6.18 13.53 -23.28
C THR A 347 -6.86 13.96 -21.98
N THR A 348 -6.85 15.26 -21.66
CA THR A 348 -7.57 15.81 -20.50
C THR A 348 -9.08 15.69 -20.70
N LEU A 349 -9.59 15.99 -21.89
CA LEU A 349 -11.00 15.80 -22.24
C LEU A 349 -11.44 14.34 -22.04
N GLN A 350 -10.64 13.38 -22.48
CA GLN A 350 -10.92 11.96 -22.29
C GLN A 350 -10.94 11.57 -20.82
N LYS A 351 -9.96 12.02 -20.03
CA LYS A 351 -9.88 11.71 -18.59
C LYS A 351 -11.06 12.28 -17.80
N LEU A 352 -11.57 13.44 -18.19
CA LEU A 352 -12.77 14.03 -17.59
C LEU A 352 -14.03 13.25 -17.98
N LEU A 353 -14.15 12.81 -19.23
CA LEU A 353 -15.26 11.97 -19.68
C LEU A 353 -15.32 10.62 -18.97
N LEU A 354 -14.15 10.02 -18.67
CA LEU A 354 -14.03 8.77 -17.90
C LEU A 354 -14.25 8.96 -16.38
N GLY A 355 -14.48 10.21 -15.91
CA GLY A 355 -14.62 10.52 -14.50
C GLY A 355 -13.34 10.27 -13.68
N LEU A 356 -12.15 10.18 -14.35
CA LEU A 356 -10.86 10.03 -13.65
C LEU A 356 -10.42 11.31 -12.96
N TYR A 357 -10.86 12.45 -13.47
CA TYR A 357 -10.67 13.78 -12.89
C TYR A 357 -12.00 14.54 -12.92
N GLN A 358 -12.12 15.52 -12.04
CA GLN A 358 -13.30 16.38 -12.00
C GLN A 358 -12.98 17.76 -12.58
N PRO A 359 -13.86 18.38 -13.37
CA PRO A 359 -13.65 19.72 -13.87
C PRO A 359 -13.60 20.74 -12.71
N THR A 360 -12.75 21.75 -12.86
CA THR A 360 -12.62 22.86 -11.88
C THR A 360 -13.83 23.78 -11.96
N ALA A 361 -14.35 24.00 -13.18
CA ALA A 361 -15.58 24.71 -13.45
C ALA A 361 -16.30 24.09 -14.66
N GLY A 362 -17.60 24.33 -14.78
CA GLY A 362 -18.43 23.70 -15.79
C GLY A 362 -18.84 22.27 -15.45
N ALA A 363 -19.34 21.54 -16.43
CA ALA A 363 -19.80 20.17 -16.26
C ALA A 363 -19.54 19.32 -17.51
N VAL A 364 -19.30 18.02 -17.30
CA VAL A 364 -19.32 16.99 -18.35
C VAL A 364 -20.57 16.14 -18.10
N MET A 365 -21.44 16.07 -19.09
CA MET A 365 -22.70 15.33 -18.99
C MET A 365 -22.73 14.18 -19.99
N ILE A 366 -23.34 13.07 -19.58
CA ILE A 366 -23.67 11.94 -20.46
C ILE A 366 -25.15 11.66 -20.28
N ASP A 367 -25.89 11.65 -21.40
CA ASP A 367 -27.35 11.48 -21.42
C ASP A 367 -28.07 12.45 -20.46
N GLY A 368 -27.58 13.68 -20.34
CA GLY A 368 -28.13 14.73 -19.49
C GLY A 368 -27.82 14.60 -18.00
N VAL A 369 -26.96 13.64 -17.60
CA VAL A 369 -26.51 13.46 -16.20
C VAL A 369 -25.04 13.85 -16.09
N ASP A 370 -24.71 14.65 -15.08
CA ASP A 370 -23.32 15.01 -14.78
C ASP A 370 -22.50 13.75 -14.41
N VAL A 371 -21.34 13.58 -15.02
CA VAL A 371 -20.42 12.46 -14.80
C VAL A 371 -20.08 12.29 -13.31
N ARG A 372 -20.05 13.40 -12.54
CA ARG A 372 -19.81 13.38 -11.08
C ARG A 372 -20.93 12.71 -10.28
N GLN A 373 -22.14 12.63 -10.84
CA GLN A 373 -23.31 12.03 -10.22
C GLN A 373 -23.51 10.57 -10.63
N LEU A 374 -22.92 10.14 -11.75
CA LEU A 374 -23.00 8.76 -12.22
C LEU A 374 -22.12 7.84 -11.38
N ASP A 375 -22.59 6.60 -11.16
CA ASP A 375 -21.74 5.58 -10.58
C ASP A 375 -20.52 5.33 -11.48
N PRO A 376 -19.27 5.47 -10.98
CA PRO A 376 -18.06 5.28 -11.78
C PRO A 376 -17.97 3.93 -12.47
N ALA A 377 -18.56 2.86 -11.89
CA ALA A 377 -18.57 1.55 -12.51
C ALA A 377 -19.54 1.49 -13.70
N ASP A 378 -20.74 2.05 -13.56
CA ASP A 378 -21.70 2.14 -14.66
C ASP A 378 -21.13 3.01 -15.80
N LEU A 379 -20.54 4.14 -15.45
CA LEU A 379 -19.89 5.03 -16.42
C LEU A 379 -18.82 4.28 -17.24
N ARG A 380 -17.85 3.66 -16.57
CA ARG A 380 -16.71 3.03 -17.23
C ARG A 380 -17.07 1.73 -17.94
N ARG A 381 -18.11 1.02 -17.52
CA ARG A 381 -18.62 -0.16 -18.23
C ARG A 381 -19.21 0.21 -19.59
N ASN A 382 -19.81 1.39 -19.69
CA ASN A 382 -20.42 1.88 -20.94
C ASN A 382 -19.41 2.60 -21.86
N ILE A 383 -18.14 2.74 -21.48
CA ILE A 383 -17.12 3.40 -22.29
C ILE A 383 -15.97 2.42 -22.57
N GLY A 384 -15.84 1.97 -23.79
CA GLY A 384 -14.66 1.23 -24.25
C GLY A 384 -13.51 2.20 -24.49
N TYR A 385 -12.51 2.18 -23.61
CA TYR A 385 -11.38 3.11 -23.68
C TYR A 385 -10.10 2.44 -24.14
N VAL A 386 -9.44 3.05 -25.14
CA VAL A 386 -8.09 2.70 -25.57
C VAL A 386 -7.18 3.88 -25.31
N SER A 387 -6.19 3.71 -24.43
CA SER A 387 -5.18 4.73 -24.16
C SER A 387 -4.06 4.75 -25.21
N GLN A 388 -3.38 5.87 -25.34
CA GLN A 388 -2.24 6.02 -26.24
C GLN A 388 -1.13 5.00 -25.92
N ASP A 389 -0.80 4.82 -24.62
CA ASP A 389 0.18 3.86 -24.13
C ASP A 389 -0.54 2.82 -23.25
N PRO A 390 -0.99 1.69 -23.82
CA PRO A 390 -1.71 0.70 -23.08
C PRO A 390 -0.79 -0.10 -22.15
N THR A 391 -1.18 -0.19 -20.89
CA THR A 391 -0.51 -1.03 -19.89
C THR A 391 -1.15 -2.42 -19.85
N LEU A 392 -0.32 -3.46 -19.96
CA LEU A 392 -0.71 -4.85 -19.76
C LEU A 392 -0.22 -5.33 -18.39
N PHE A 393 -0.90 -6.33 -17.85
CA PHE A 393 -0.59 -6.94 -16.56
C PHE A 393 0.08 -8.29 -16.77
N TYR A 394 0.92 -8.69 -15.82
CA TYR A 394 1.44 -10.04 -15.80
C TYR A 394 0.27 -11.03 -15.68
N GLY A 395 0.24 -12.00 -16.56
CA GLY A 395 -0.84 -13.01 -16.66
C GLY A 395 -0.98 -13.51 -18.08
N THR A 396 -2.05 -14.25 -18.38
CA THR A 396 -2.33 -14.74 -19.74
C THR A 396 -2.85 -13.63 -20.64
N LEU A 397 -2.82 -13.86 -21.96
CA LEU A 397 -3.47 -12.96 -22.93
C LEU A 397 -4.98 -12.87 -22.64
N ARG A 398 -5.62 -14.00 -22.33
CA ARG A 398 -7.01 -14.10 -21.89
C ARG A 398 -7.29 -13.16 -20.70
N ASP A 399 -6.51 -13.28 -19.61
CA ASP A 399 -6.67 -12.43 -18.43
C ASP A 399 -6.53 -10.95 -18.76
N ASN A 400 -5.61 -10.64 -19.66
CA ASN A 400 -5.38 -9.27 -20.09
C ASN A 400 -6.53 -8.70 -20.93
N ILE A 401 -7.17 -9.49 -21.77
CA ILE A 401 -8.36 -9.06 -22.52
C ILE A 401 -9.56 -8.92 -21.58
N ALA A 402 -9.76 -9.90 -20.69
CA ALA A 402 -10.93 -9.99 -19.81
C ALA A 402 -10.81 -9.23 -18.48
N ILE A 403 -9.76 -8.44 -18.27
CA ILE A 403 -9.49 -7.79 -16.97
C ILE A 403 -10.63 -6.93 -16.45
N GLY A 404 -11.38 -6.26 -17.34
CA GLY A 404 -12.57 -5.46 -16.99
C GLY A 404 -13.88 -6.27 -16.99
N ALA A 405 -13.84 -7.52 -17.43
CA ALA A 405 -14.99 -8.39 -17.58
C ALA A 405 -14.61 -9.87 -17.30
N PRO A 406 -14.27 -10.22 -16.04
CA PRO A 406 -13.81 -11.56 -15.70
C PRO A 406 -14.85 -12.67 -15.93
N TYR A 407 -16.09 -12.29 -16.24
CA TYR A 407 -17.19 -13.22 -16.52
C TYR A 407 -17.45 -13.41 -18.03
N ALA A 408 -16.64 -12.76 -18.89
CA ALA A 408 -16.78 -12.91 -20.34
C ALA A 408 -16.51 -14.37 -20.74
N ASP A 409 -17.37 -14.90 -21.60
CA ASP A 409 -17.18 -16.23 -22.15
C ASP A 409 -16.11 -16.24 -23.25
N ASP A 410 -15.68 -17.44 -23.63
CA ASP A 410 -14.67 -17.64 -24.67
C ASP A 410 -15.10 -17.08 -26.02
N ALA A 411 -16.38 -17.13 -26.34
CA ALA A 411 -16.90 -16.64 -27.60
C ALA A 411 -16.77 -15.10 -27.68
N ALA A 412 -17.07 -14.38 -26.58
CA ALA A 412 -16.89 -12.94 -26.50
C ALA A 412 -15.41 -12.53 -26.59
N ILE A 413 -14.51 -13.27 -25.94
CA ILE A 413 -13.06 -13.03 -25.99
C ILE A 413 -12.53 -13.20 -27.42
N VAL A 414 -12.94 -14.27 -28.11
CA VAL A 414 -12.56 -14.54 -29.50
C VAL A 414 -13.10 -13.45 -30.42
N ALA A 415 -14.37 -13.05 -30.29
CA ALA A 415 -14.96 -11.97 -31.07
C ALA A 415 -14.24 -10.63 -30.86
N ALA A 416 -13.92 -10.30 -29.61
CA ALA A 416 -13.15 -9.09 -29.31
C ALA A 416 -11.73 -9.12 -29.90
N ALA A 417 -11.07 -10.27 -29.84
CA ALA A 417 -9.76 -10.50 -30.45
C ALA A 417 -9.80 -10.37 -31.99
N GLU A 418 -10.87 -10.83 -32.62
CA GLU A 418 -11.09 -10.68 -34.06
C GLU A 418 -11.24 -9.23 -34.47
N ILE A 419 -12.07 -8.46 -33.76
CA ILE A 419 -12.23 -7.02 -34.00
C ILE A 419 -10.89 -6.29 -33.82
N ALA A 420 -10.11 -6.64 -32.81
CA ALA A 420 -8.82 -6.06 -32.52
C ALA A 420 -7.69 -6.52 -33.45
N GLY A 421 -7.90 -7.57 -34.27
CA GLY A 421 -6.89 -8.10 -35.18
C GLY A 421 -5.85 -9.01 -34.52
N LEU A 422 -6.18 -9.62 -33.39
CA LEU A 422 -5.29 -10.54 -32.67
C LEU A 422 -5.36 -11.99 -33.16
N THR A 423 -6.39 -12.37 -33.93
CA THR A 423 -6.67 -13.77 -34.30
C THR A 423 -5.48 -14.46 -34.96
N GLU A 424 -4.81 -13.81 -35.91
CA GLU A 424 -3.64 -14.38 -36.58
C GLU A 424 -2.48 -14.61 -35.64
N PHE A 425 -2.23 -13.65 -34.73
CA PHE A 425 -1.18 -13.73 -33.71
C PHE A 425 -1.47 -14.88 -32.74
N VAL A 426 -2.71 -14.96 -32.23
CA VAL A 426 -3.14 -16.00 -31.28
C VAL A 426 -3.03 -17.39 -31.93
N ASN A 427 -3.48 -17.56 -33.18
CA ASN A 427 -3.46 -18.84 -33.88
C ASN A 427 -2.03 -19.33 -34.20
N ARG A 428 -1.07 -18.44 -34.28
CA ARG A 428 0.34 -18.80 -34.47
C ARG A 428 1.04 -19.26 -33.21
N HIS A 429 0.53 -18.88 -32.04
CA HIS A 429 1.14 -19.23 -30.75
C HIS A 429 0.65 -20.59 -30.27
N PRO A 430 1.55 -21.50 -29.82
CA PRO A 430 1.14 -22.85 -29.38
C PRO A 430 0.11 -22.85 -28.24
N GLU A 431 0.21 -21.89 -27.33
CA GLU A 431 -0.67 -21.74 -26.16
C GLU A 431 -1.90 -20.87 -26.45
N GLY A 432 -2.00 -20.27 -27.64
CA GLY A 432 -3.15 -19.44 -28.00
C GLY A 432 -3.42 -18.31 -27.01
N PHE A 433 -4.64 -18.22 -26.48
CA PHE A 433 -5.03 -17.22 -25.49
C PHE A 433 -4.41 -17.43 -24.10
N ASP A 434 -3.88 -18.62 -23.81
CA ASP A 434 -3.26 -18.93 -22.51
C ASP A 434 -1.77 -18.57 -22.48
N MET A 435 -1.22 -18.01 -23.58
CA MET A 435 0.13 -17.50 -23.63
C MET A 435 0.38 -16.47 -22.52
N LEU A 436 1.52 -16.60 -21.83
CA LEU A 436 1.93 -15.68 -20.76
C LEU A 436 2.43 -14.35 -21.34
N ILE A 437 1.87 -13.28 -20.81
CA ILE A 437 2.30 -11.91 -21.09
C ILE A 437 3.12 -11.42 -19.91
N GLY A 438 4.36 -10.95 -20.17
CA GLY A 438 5.25 -10.38 -19.16
C GLY A 438 4.72 -9.07 -18.56
N GLU A 439 5.40 -8.59 -17.54
CA GLU A 439 5.07 -7.28 -16.94
C GLU A 439 5.03 -6.20 -18.04
N ARG A 440 4.00 -5.35 -18.01
CA ARG A 440 3.75 -4.28 -18.98
C ARG A 440 3.64 -4.72 -20.44
N GLY A 441 3.57 -6.01 -20.71
CA GLY A 441 3.49 -6.55 -22.07
C GLY A 441 4.82 -6.52 -22.81
N ASP A 442 5.95 -6.62 -22.11
CA ASP A 442 7.30 -6.55 -22.72
C ASP A 442 7.55 -7.69 -23.72
N SER A 443 6.83 -8.80 -23.63
CA SER A 443 6.88 -9.90 -24.61
C SER A 443 6.15 -9.59 -25.92
N LEU A 444 5.37 -8.50 -26.00
CA LEU A 444 4.56 -8.14 -27.16
C LEU A 444 5.14 -6.93 -27.90
N SER A 445 4.96 -6.91 -29.23
CA SER A 445 5.23 -5.72 -30.02
C SER A 445 4.27 -4.57 -29.64
N GLY A 446 4.63 -3.32 -29.95
CA GLY A 446 3.77 -2.16 -29.72
C GLY A 446 2.38 -2.30 -30.33
N GLY A 447 2.29 -2.80 -31.57
CA GLY A 447 1.04 -3.05 -32.27
C GLY A 447 0.18 -4.15 -31.58
N GLN A 448 0.83 -5.23 -31.10
CA GLN A 448 0.12 -6.29 -30.36
C GLN A 448 -0.42 -5.76 -29.03
N ARG A 449 0.36 -4.97 -28.26
CA ARG A 449 -0.15 -4.31 -27.03
C ARG A 449 -1.35 -3.43 -27.32
N GLN A 450 -1.29 -2.66 -28.42
CA GLN A 450 -2.41 -1.83 -28.85
C GLN A 450 -3.65 -2.69 -29.19
N SER A 451 -3.46 -3.79 -29.93
CA SER A 451 -4.57 -4.71 -30.24
C SER A 451 -5.18 -5.32 -29.00
N VAL A 452 -4.40 -5.68 -27.96
CA VAL A 452 -4.95 -6.15 -26.67
C VAL A 452 -5.80 -5.08 -26.00
N ALA A 453 -5.35 -3.81 -26.03
CA ALA A 453 -6.13 -2.71 -25.47
C ALA A 453 -7.45 -2.47 -26.23
N ILE A 454 -7.42 -2.64 -27.56
CA ILE A 454 -8.63 -2.58 -28.38
C ILE A 454 -9.57 -3.74 -28.04
N ALA A 455 -9.07 -4.97 -27.91
CA ALA A 455 -9.87 -6.11 -27.50
C ALA A 455 -10.56 -5.88 -26.13
N ARG A 456 -9.84 -5.34 -25.15
CA ARG A 456 -10.42 -4.91 -23.86
C ARG A 456 -11.55 -3.91 -24.02
N ALA A 457 -11.35 -2.91 -24.87
CA ALA A 457 -12.30 -1.82 -25.05
C ALA A 457 -13.61 -2.28 -25.72
N VAL A 458 -13.55 -3.29 -26.58
CA VAL A 458 -14.71 -3.79 -27.34
C VAL A 458 -15.40 -5.00 -26.70
N LEU A 459 -14.75 -5.67 -25.73
CA LEU A 459 -15.21 -6.93 -25.14
C LEU A 459 -16.64 -6.88 -24.60
N MET A 460 -16.99 -5.78 -23.92
CA MET A 460 -18.32 -5.60 -23.30
C MET A 460 -19.34 -4.94 -24.23
N ASP A 461 -19.02 -4.81 -25.50
CA ASP A 461 -19.89 -4.16 -26.51
C ASP A 461 -20.41 -2.77 -26.09
N PRO A 462 -19.54 -1.86 -25.59
CA PRO A 462 -19.97 -0.59 -25.00
C PRO A 462 -20.62 0.33 -26.03
N PRO A 463 -21.63 1.16 -25.64
CA PRO A 463 -22.27 2.15 -26.53
C PRO A 463 -21.35 3.33 -26.88
N ILE A 464 -20.31 3.58 -26.11
CA ILE A 464 -19.36 4.67 -26.33
C ILE A 464 -17.97 4.06 -26.52
N LEU A 465 -17.28 4.47 -27.59
CA LEU A 465 -15.87 4.16 -27.83
C LEU A 465 -15.04 5.42 -27.75
N LEU A 466 -14.02 5.39 -26.92
CA LEU A 466 -13.08 6.49 -26.70
C LEU A 466 -11.66 5.99 -27.00
N LEU A 467 -11.13 6.38 -28.16
CA LEU A 467 -9.90 5.83 -28.70
C LEU A 467 -8.83 6.92 -28.81
N ASP A 468 -7.74 6.77 -28.05
CA ASP A 468 -6.59 7.70 -28.08
C ASP A 468 -5.45 7.08 -28.89
N GLU A 469 -5.20 7.62 -30.07
CA GLU A 469 -4.18 7.16 -31.03
C GLU A 469 -4.19 5.63 -31.24
N PRO A 470 -5.36 5.03 -31.56
CA PRO A 470 -5.56 3.56 -31.49
C PRO A 470 -4.70 2.76 -32.47
N THR A 471 -4.04 3.41 -33.44
CA THR A 471 -3.20 2.77 -34.46
C THR A 471 -1.76 3.26 -34.45
N SER A 472 -1.33 3.99 -33.40
CA SER A 472 -0.01 4.64 -33.37
C SER A 472 1.16 3.67 -33.56
N SER A 473 1.03 2.44 -33.09
CA SER A 473 2.05 1.38 -33.16
C SER A 473 1.78 0.31 -34.24
N MET A 474 0.79 0.53 -35.10
CA MET A 474 0.40 -0.42 -36.16
C MET A 474 1.07 -0.07 -37.49
N ASP A 475 1.39 -1.09 -38.26
CA ASP A 475 1.75 -0.93 -39.67
C ASP A 475 0.52 -0.57 -40.52
N TYR A 476 0.76 -0.16 -41.75
CA TYR A 476 -0.30 0.29 -42.67
C TYR A 476 -1.37 -0.77 -42.93
N THR A 477 -0.97 -2.04 -43.09
CA THR A 477 -1.89 -3.13 -43.41
C THR A 477 -2.80 -3.41 -42.20
N SER A 478 -2.22 -3.53 -41.03
CA SER A 478 -2.95 -3.73 -39.75
C SER A 478 -3.90 -2.56 -39.46
N GLU A 479 -3.46 -1.32 -39.72
CA GLU A 479 -4.30 -0.13 -39.57
C GLU A 479 -5.52 -0.16 -40.51
N GLN A 480 -5.35 -0.50 -41.80
CA GLN A 480 -6.47 -0.59 -42.73
C GLN A 480 -7.47 -1.69 -42.35
N GLN A 481 -6.98 -2.84 -41.92
CA GLN A 481 -7.84 -3.93 -41.44
C GLN A 481 -8.61 -3.51 -40.18
N PHE A 482 -7.94 -2.90 -39.21
CA PHE A 482 -8.57 -2.36 -38.00
C PHE A 482 -9.65 -1.34 -38.34
N LYS A 483 -9.34 -0.38 -39.21
CA LYS A 483 -10.29 0.64 -39.69
C LYS A 483 -11.57 0.01 -40.24
N GLN A 484 -11.45 -1.04 -41.04
CA GLN A 484 -12.59 -1.71 -41.64
C GLN A 484 -13.43 -2.46 -40.58
N ARG A 485 -12.78 -3.19 -39.68
CA ARG A 485 -13.44 -3.88 -38.56
C ARG A 485 -14.13 -2.92 -37.60
N LEU A 486 -13.44 -1.82 -37.25
CA LEU A 486 -13.99 -0.77 -36.41
C LEU A 486 -15.22 -0.11 -37.04
N LYS A 487 -15.20 0.13 -38.36
CA LYS A 487 -16.35 0.71 -39.08
C LYS A 487 -17.60 -0.17 -38.97
N THR A 488 -17.42 -1.49 -39.04
CA THR A 488 -18.50 -2.47 -38.89
C THR A 488 -18.97 -2.53 -37.43
N PHE A 489 -18.05 -2.61 -36.48
CA PHE A 489 -18.37 -2.71 -35.04
C PHE A 489 -19.00 -1.41 -34.49
N ALA A 490 -18.54 -0.26 -34.99
CA ALA A 490 -19.04 1.04 -34.52
C ALA A 490 -20.55 1.22 -34.74
N GLY A 491 -21.13 0.66 -35.83
CA GLY A 491 -22.57 0.68 -36.08
C GLY A 491 -23.27 1.99 -35.68
N HIS A 492 -24.10 1.90 -34.64
CA HIS A 492 -24.82 3.01 -34.02
C HIS A 492 -24.16 3.57 -32.77
N LYS A 493 -22.92 3.18 -32.46
CA LYS A 493 -22.19 3.59 -31.25
C LYS A 493 -21.65 5.01 -31.40
N THR A 494 -21.57 5.72 -30.29
CA THR A 494 -20.85 6.99 -30.21
C THR A 494 -19.34 6.69 -30.22
N VAL A 495 -18.61 7.25 -31.20
CA VAL A 495 -17.17 7.02 -31.33
C VAL A 495 -16.41 8.32 -31.30
N ILE A 496 -15.50 8.43 -30.35
CA ILE A 496 -14.57 9.57 -30.23
C ILE A 496 -13.15 9.05 -30.47
N ILE A 497 -12.54 9.51 -31.55
CA ILE A 497 -11.16 9.15 -31.87
C ILE A 497 -10.29 10.38 -31.73
N VAL A 498 -9.30 10.33 -30.86
CA VAL A 498 -8.24 11.33 -30.79
C VAL A 498 -7.09 10.83 -31.63
N THR A 499 -6.72 11.57 -32.68
CA THR A 499 -5.62 11.15 -33.56
C THR A 499 -5.04 12.33 -34.34
N HIS A 500 -3.81 12.15 -34.77
CA HIS A 500 -3.16 13.02 -35.73
C HIS A 500 -2.99 12.31 -37.12
N ARG A 501 -3.44 11.06 -37.25
CA ARG A 501 -3.33 10.30 -38.51
C ARG A 501 -4.49 10.58 -39.46
N ASN A 502 -4.16 11.04 -40.66
CA ASN A 502 -5.17 11.33 -41.68
C ASN A 502 -6.01 10.12 -42.09
N SER A 503 -5.45 8.90 -42.01
CA SER A 503 -6.14 7.65 -42.36
C SER A 503 -7.39 7.38 -41.51
N LEU A 504 -7.41 7.81 -40.26
CA LEU A 504 -8.55 7.63 -39.34
C LEU A 504 -9.62 8.72 -39.48
N LEU A 505 -9.31 9.86 -40.12
CA LEU A 505 -10.28 10.94 -40.34
C LEU A 505 -11.46 10.50 -41.20
N ASP A 506 -11.27 9.48 -42.07
CA ASP A 506 -12.36 8.94 -42.89
C ASP A 506 -13.44 8.19 -42.08
N LEU A 507 -13.15 7.81 -40.85
CA LEU A 507 -14.15 7.18 -39.96
C LEU A 507 -15.11 8.20 -39.36
N ALA A 508 -14.70 9.48 -39.34
CA ALA A 508 -15.48 10.54 -38.73
C ALA A 508 -16.53 11.13 -39.66
N THR A 509 -17.66 11.47 -39.10
CA THR A 509 -18.67 12.33 -39.72
C THR A 509 -18.41 13.80 -39.39
N ARG A 510 -17.72 14.07 -38.29
CA ARG A 510 -17.45 15.40 -37.74
C ARG A 510 -16.06 15.48 -37.13
N ILE A 511 -15.45 16.65 -37.24
CA ILE A 511 -14.14 16.93 -36.63
C ILE A 511 -14.27 18.07 -35.63
N VAL A 512 -13.64 17.87 -34.47
CA VAL A 512 -13.46 18.89 -33.42
C VAL A 512 -11.98 19.21 -33.32
N VAL A 513 -11.64 20.48 -33.47
CA VAL A 513 -10.26 20.95 -33.35
C VAL A 513 -10.08 21.61 -32.00
N VAL A 514 -9.14 21.08 -31.20
CA VAL A 514 -8.82 21.61 -29.87
C VAL A 514 -7.44 22.26 -29.91
N ASP A 515 -7.35 23.52 -29.51
CA ASP A 515 -6.08 24.22 -29.36
C ASP A 515 -6.10 25.05 -28.08
N ASP A 516 -4.98 25.07 -27.37
CA ASP A 516 -4.80 25.77 -26.08
C ASP A 516 -5.99 25.61 -25.08
N GLY A 517 -6.53 24.39 -24.97
CA GLY A 517 -7.62 24.07 -24.04
C GLY A 517 -9.02 24.53 -24.47
N GLN A 518 -9.20 24.98 -25.72
CA GLN A 518 -10.48 25.44 -26.28
C GLN A 518 -10.82 24.73 -27.59
N VAL A 519 -12.12 24.69 -27.93
CA VAL A 519 -12.57 24.26 -29.25
C VAL A 519 -12.44 25.42 -30.23
N VAL A 520 -11.52 25.32 -31.18
CA VAL A 520 -11.28 26.36 -32.17
C VAL A 520 -12.02 26.13 -33.49
N ALA A 521 -12.42 24.88 -33.76
CA ALA A 521 -13.29 24.56 -34.89
C ALA A 521 -14.11 23.29 -34.56
N ASN A 522 -15.33 23.23 -35.08
CA ASN A 522 -16.26 22.15 -34.84
C ASN A 522 -17.29 22.09 -35.97
N GLY A 523 -17.28 21.04 -36.77
CA GLY A 523 -18.17 20.92 -37.91
C GLY A 523 -18.01 19.63 -38.73
N PRO A 524 -18.78 19.50 -39.83
CA PRO A 524 -18.63 18.37 -40.75
C PRO A 524 -17.19 18.21 -41.22
N ARG A 525 -16.75 16.94 -41.32
CA ARG A 525 -15.36 16.58 -41.65
C ARG A 525 -14.79 17.41 -42.82
N ASP A 526 -15.51 17.44 -43.93
CA ASP A 526 -14.99 18.04 -45.19
C ASP A 526 -14.81 19.56 -45.07
N GLN A 527 -15.70 20.24 -44.35
CA GLN A 527 -15.60 21.68 -44.08
C GLN A 527 -14.41 22.02 -43.20
N VAL A 528 -14.22 21.28 -42.11
CA VAL A 528 -13.11 21.51 -41.17
C VAL A 528 -11.77 21.20 -41.86
N MET A 529 -11.71 20.12 -42.64
CA MET A 529 -10.51 19.79 -43.42
C MET A 529 -10.15 20.84 -44.42
N GLN A 530 -11.12 21.41 -45.14
CA GLN A 530 -10.90 22.51 -46.08
C GLN A 530 -10.40 23.77 -45.36
N ALA A 531 -10.97 24.11 -44.21
CA ALA A 531 -10.55 25.25 -43.40
C ALA A 531 -9.14 25.10 -42.83
N LEU A 532 -8.73 23.89 -42.47
CA LEU A 532 -7.35 23.58 -42.06
C LEU A 532 -6.36 23.72 -43.22
N GLN A 533 -6.73 23.21 -44.41
CA GLN A 533 -5.86 23.31 -45.61
C GLN A 533 -5.72 24.75 -46.08
N SER A 534 -6.76 25.58 -45.98
CA SER A 534 -6.73 26.99 -46.35
C SER A 534 -6.05 27.91 -45.33
N GLY A 535 -5.63 27.36 -44.15
CA GLY A 535 -5.00 28.14 -43.09
C GLY A 535 -5.92 29.08 -42.33
N GLN A 536 -7.25 28.97 -42.52
CA GLN A 536 -8.27 29.75 -41.78
C GLN A 536 -8.37 29.35 -40.30
N ILE A 537 -8.01 28.10 -39.99
CA ILE A 537 -7.82 27.60 -38.65
C ILE A 537 -6.32 27.44 -38.47
N GLY A 538 -5.72 28.06 -37.44
CA GLY A 538 -4.29 27.96 -37.20
C GLY A 538 -3.83 26.50 -37.24
N ARG A 539 -2.69 26.19 -37.92
CA ARG A 539 -2.22 24.83 -38.18
C ARG A 539 -2.22 24.00 -36.89
N ALA A 540 -3.22 23.15 -36.74
CA ALA A 540 -3.37 22.20 -35.64
C ALA A 540 -2.60 20.88 -35.89
N THR A 541 -1.51 20.97 -36.67
CA THR A 541 -0.63 19.82 -37.02
C THR A 541 0.68 19.89 -36.26
#